data_e36d813f18c1f30d33182a900b5e6763
#
_entry.id   e36d813f18c1f30d33182a900b5e6763
#
_cell.length_a   1.000
_cell.length_b   1.000
_cell.length_c   1.000
_cell.angle_alpha   90.00
_cell.angle_beta   90.00
_cell.angle_gamma   90.00
#
_symmetry.space_group_name_H-M   'P 1'
#
loop_
_entity.id
_entity.type
_entity.pdbx_description
1 polymer ?
#
loop_
_entity_poly.entity_id
_entity_poly.type
_entity_poly.pdbx_seq_one_letter_code
_entity_poly.pdbx_strand_id
1 'polypeptide(L)'
;STPLYSSAASDVYKRQLKEFAPDEVAVEKLFFGRNVTTAISVGQARGAILLAIAQNKLPLAEYTPAEIKQAVTGYGSADKHQIQSMVQRTLNLAQPPRPDDAADGVAVALCHLQSTRFLIP
;
A
#
# COMPACT_ATOMS: atom_id res chain seq x y z
N SER A 1 15.30 -18.49 12.12
CA SER A 1 15.06 -17.34 12.98
C SER A 1 14.84 -16.09 12.15
N THR A 2 13.98 -15.21 12.62
CA THR A 2 13.68 -13.95 11.95
C THR A 2 14.89 -13.03 12.07
N PRO A 3 15.39 -12.44 10.98
CA PRO A 3 16.45 -11.46 11.06
C PRO A 3 16.07 -10.28 11.99
N LEU A 4 17.03 -9.74 12.74
CA LEU A 4 16.77 -8.67 13.72
C LEU A 4 16.07 -7.46 13.11
N TYR A 5 16.47 -7.03 11.90
CA TYR A 5 15.85 -5.87 11.28
C TYR A 5 14.39 -6.14 10.84
N SER A 6 14.06 -7.38 10.49
CA SER A 6 12.67 -7.74 10.18
C SER A 6 11.79 -7.69 11.43
N SER A 7 12.33 -8.13 12.58
CA SER A 7 11.63 -8.04 13.87
C SER A 7 11.40 -6.58 14.25
N ALA A 8 12.41 -5.73 14.11
CA ALA A 8 12.30 -4.30 14.39
C ALA A 8 11.27 -3.63 13.47
N ALA A 9 11.29 -3.95 12.17
CA ALA A 9 10.32 -3.41 11.22
C ALA A 9 8.90 -3.85 11.57
N SER A 10 8.72 -5.13 11.94
CA SER A 10 7.41 -5.64 12.35
C SER A 10 6.89 -4.90 13.59
N ASP A 11 7.75 -4.60 14.56
CA ASP A 11 7.38 -3.85 15.76
C ASP A 11 6.96 -2.42 15.44
N VAL A 12 7.60 -1.76 14.47
CA VAL A 12 7.20 -0.43 14.01
C VAL A 12 5.80 -0.48 13.40
N TYR A 13 5.52 -1.42 12.52
CA TYR A 13 4.20 -1.57 11.89
C TYR A 13 3.13 -1.90 12.92
N LYS A 14 3.44 -2.75 13.91
CA LYS A 14 2.51 -3.04 15.00
C LYS A 14 2.12 -1.78 15.78
N ARG A 15 3.09 -0.93 16.07
CA ARG A 15 2.82 0.32 16.79
C ARG A 15 1.94 1.25 15.96
N GLN A 16 2.21 1.35 14.64
CA GLN A 16 1.40 2.15 13.74
C GLN A 16 -0.05 1.64 13.69
N LEU A 17 -0.24 0.34 13.60
CA LEU A 17 -1.58 -0.25 13.59
C LEU A 17 -2.34 0.01 14.89
N LYS A 18 -1.65 0.00 16.03
CA LYS A 18 -2.27 0.34 17.31
C LYS A 18 -2.64 1.82 17.39
N GLU A 19 -1.75 2.69 16.92
CA GLU A 19 -1.93 4.14 16.99
C GLU A 19 -3.10 4.59 16.13
N PHE A 20 -3.16 4.14 14.88
CA PHE A 20 -4.18 4.55 13.93
C PHE A 20 -5.44 3.70 13.98
N ALA A 21 -5.36 2.51 14.57
CA ALA A 21 -6.48 1.59 14.74
C ALA A 21 -7.35 1.44 13.48
N PRO A 22 -6.77 1.04 12.33
CA PRO A 22 -7.54 0.89 11.11
C PRO A 22 -8.49 -0.31 11.20
N ASP A 23 -9.56 -0.27 10.43
CA ASP A 23 -10.50 -1.40 10.35
C ASP A 23 -10.03 -2.45 9.36
N GLU A 24 -9.29 -2.05 8.34
CA GLU A 24 -8.74 -2.96 7.32
C GLU A 24 -7.50 -2.35 6.69
N VAL A 25 -6.72 -3.17 6.00
CA VAL A 25 -5.45 -2.75 5.40
C VAL A 25 -5.42 -3.16 3.93
N ALA A 26 -4.94 -2.25 3.09
CA ALA A 26 -4.71 -2.51 1.68
C ALA A 26 -3.22 -2.38 1.37
N VAL A 27 -2.69 -3.32 0.60
CA VAL A 27 -1.28 -3.39 0.27
C VAL A 27 -1.11 -3.56 -1.24
N GLU A 28 -0.11 -2.88 -1.81
CA GLU A 28 0.27 -3.09 -3.20
C GLU A 28 0.97 -4.43 -3.35
N LYS A 29 0.56 -5.20 -4.35
CA LYS A 29 1.17 -6.48 -4.68
C LYS A 29 2.38 -6.20 -5.59
N LEU A 30 3.56 -6.22 -5.00
CA LEU A 30 4.79 -5.93 -5.72
C LEU A 30 5.31 -7.17 -6.43
N PHE A 31 5.74 -6.99 -7.68
CA PHE A 31 6.42 -8.02 -8.44
C PHE A 31 7.93 -7.79 -8.34
N PHE A 32 8.68 -8.86 -8.13
CA PHE A 32 10.12 -8.78 -8.04
C PHE A 32 10.72 -8.51 -9.42
N GLY A 33 11.63 -7.55 -9.48
CA GLY A 33 12.42 -7.28 -10.68
C GLY A 33 13.52 -8.33 -10.87
N ARG A 34 14.38 -8.07 -11.84
CA ARG A 34 15.51 -8.97 -12.15
C ARG A 34 16.62 -8.95 -11.09
N ASN A 35 16.64 -7.93 -10.23
CA ASN A 35 17.66 -7.77 -9.21
C ASN A 35 17.29 -8.59 -7.98
N VAL A 36 18.02 -9.66 -7.72
CA VAL A 36 17.77 -10.57 -6.60
C VAL A 36 17.90 -9.87 -5.24
N THR A 37 18.88 -8.96 -5.10
CA THR A 37 19.09 -8.23 -3.86
C THR A 37 17.88 -7.36 -3.52
N THR A 38 17.36 -6.65 -4.51
CA THR A 38 16.16 -5.83 -4.34
C THR A 38 14.94 -6.71 -4.03
N ALA A 39 14.81 -7.85 -4.70
CA ALA A 39 13.72 -8.80 -4.45
C ALA A 39 13.72 -9.31 -3.01
N ILE A 40 14.92 -9.62 -2.48
CA ILE A 40 15.05 -10.08 -1.08
C ILE A 40 14.63 -8.97 -0.12
N SER A 41 15.11 -7.75 -0.30
CA SER A 41 14.76 -6.61 0.57
C SER A 41 13.26 -6.32 0.55
N VAL A 42 12.66 -6.31 -0.63
CA VAL A 42 11.22 -6.10 -0.79
C VAL A 42 10.43 -7.22 -0.13
N GLY A 43 10.87 -8.48 -0.30
CA GLY A 43 10.23 -9.63 0.30
C GLY A 43 10.26 -9.58 1.82
N GLN A 44 11.38 -9.14 2.40
CA GLN A 44 11.52 -9.02 3.84
C GLN A 44 10.64 -7.90 4.41
N ALA A 45 10.59 -6.74 3.77
CA ALA A 45 9.73 -5.64 4.17
C ALA A 45 8.26 -6.06 4.08
N ARG A 46 7.87 -6.72 2.99
CA ARG A 46 6.52 -7.26 2.81
C ARG A 46 6.17 -8.26 3.91
N GLY A 47 7.09 -9.16 4.24
CA GLY A 47 6.89 -10.15 5.29
C GLY A 47 6.64 -9.50 6.65
N ALA A 48 7.39 -8.45 6.99
CA ALA A 48 7.20 -7.72 8.23
C ALA A 48 5.82 -7.05 8.31
N ILE A 49 5.38 -6.45 7.22
CA ILE A 49 4.05 -5.82 7.14
C ILE A 49 2.95 -6.87 7.29
N LEU A 50 3.02 -7.96 6.53
CA LEU A 50 2.03 -9.02 6.58
C LEU A 50 1.94 -9.67 7.96
N LEU A 51 3.08 -9.86 8.62
CA LEU A 51 3.12 -10.40 9.96
C LEU A 51 2.40 -9.47 10.96
N ALA A 52 2.67 -8.18 10.89
CA ALA A 52 2.03 -7.20 11.77
C ALA A 52 0.51 -7.17 11.55
N ILE A 53 0.05 -7.22 10.30
CA ILE A 53 -1.36 -7.26 9.95
C ILE A 53 -2.02 -8.53 10.52
N ALA A 54 -1.39 -9.69 10.31
CA ALA A 54 -1.90 -10.97 10.80
C ALA A 54 -2.00 -11.01 12.32
N GLN A 55 -0.98 -10.51 13.02
CA GLN A 55 -0.97 -10.47 14.47
C GLN A 55 -2.04 -9.56 15.06
N ASN A 56 -2.46 -8.53 14.33
CA ASN A 56 -3.55 -7.64 14.73
C ASN A 56 -4.91 -8.12 14.20
N LYS A 57 -4.96 -9.25 13.51
CA LYS A 57 -6.19 -9.86 12.98
C LYS A 57 -6.99 -8.91 12.10
N LEU A 58 -6.30 -8.11 11.29
CA LEU A 58 -6.93 -7.16 10.39
C LEU A 58 -7.20 -7.80 9.02
N PRO A 59 -8.36 -7.51 8.41
CA PRO A 59 -8.59 -7.89 7.02
C PRO A 59 -7.56 -7.24 6.10
N LEU A 60 -7.06 -8.01 5.14
CA LEU A 60 -6.05 -7.57 4.18
C LEU A 60 -6.59 -7.70 2.76
N ALA A 61 -6.43 -6.64 1.99
CA ALA A 61 -6.65 -6.66 0.55
C ALA A 61 -5.35 -6.34 -0.19
N GLU A 62 -5.12 -7.00 -1.30
CA GLU A 62 -3.93 -6.79 -2.12
C GLU A 62 -4.33 -6.37 -3.53
N TYR A 63 -3.61 -5.41 -4.08
CA TYR A 63 -3.86 -4.88 -5.42
C TYR A 63 -2.58 -4.82 -6.23
N THR A 64 -2.66 -5.18 -7.50
CA THR A 64 -1.51 -5.06 -8.41
C THR A 64 -1.30 -3.59 -8.80
N PRO A 65 -0.08 -3.22 -9.25
CA PRO A 65 0.15 -1.87 -9.75
C PRO A 65 -0.82 -1.45 -10.85
N ALA A 66 -1.16 -2.36 -11.76
CA ALA A 66 -2.11 -2.07 -12.84
C ALA A 66 -3.51 -1.81 -12.29
N GLU A 67 -3.96 -2.58 -11.32
CA GLU A 67 -5.26 -2.38 -10.68
C GLU A 67 -5.34 -1.02 -9.98
N ILE A 68 -4.27 -0.63 -9.29
CA ILE A 68 -4.21 0.67 -8.61
C ILE A 68 -4.26 1.81 -9.63
N LYS A 69 -3.45 1.72 -10.68
CA LYS A 69 -3.45 2.73 -11.75
C LYS A 69 -4.82 2.86 -12.41
N GLN A 70 -5.43 1.73 -12.74
CA GLN A 70 -6.76 1.70 -13.33
C GLN A 70 -7.81 2.34 -12.42
N ALA A 71 -7.79 2.02 -11.15
CA ALA A 71 -8.76 2.55 -10.19
C ALA A 71 -8.63 4.05 -9.99
N VAL A 72 -7.39 4.54 -9.91
CA VAL A 72 -7.12 5.96 -9.60
C VAL A 72 -7.26 6.84 -10.83
N THR A 73 -6.78 6.40 -12.00
CA THR A 73 -6.70 7.24 -13.21
C THR A 73 -7.64 6.81 -14.34
N GLY A 74 -8.16 5.59 -14.31
CA GLY A 74 -8.87 4.99 -15.43
C GLY A 74 -7.99 4.28 -16.46
N TYR A 75 -6.64 4.29 -16.25
CA TYR A 75 -5.68 3.68 -17.16
C TYR A 75 -4.71 2.78 -16.42
N GLY A 76 -4.65 1.50 -16.78
CA GLY A 76 -3.71 0.55 -16.18
C GLY A 76 -2.25 0.86 -16.50
N SER A 77 -1.97 1.70 -17.49
CA SER A 77 -0.62 2.12 -17.89
C SER A 77 -0.29 3.56 -17.50
N ALA A 78 -1.03 4.14 -16.56
CA ALA A 78 -0.79 5.51 -16.10
C ALA A 78 0.62 5.66 -15.51
N ASP A 79 1.23 6.81 -15.74
CA ASP A 79 2.52 7.11 -15.13
C ASP A 79 2.34 7.72 -13.72
N LYS A 80 3.46 7.88 -13.03
CA LYS A 80 3.47 8.37 -11.66
C LYS A 80 2.86 9.77 -11.54
N HIS A 81 3.14 10.64 -12.50
CA HIS A 81 2.61 12.00 -12.51
C HIS A 81 1.07 12.00 -12.64
N GLN A 82 0.52 11.14 -13.49
CA GLN A 82 -0.92 11.00 -13.65
C GLN A 82 -1.58 10.51 -12.36
N ILE A 83 -0.97 9.55 -11.68
CA ILE A 83 -1.47 9.04 -10.40
C ILE A 83 -1.47 10.15 -9.36
N GLN A 84 -0.38 10.87 -9.21
CA GLN A 84 -0.26 11.96 -8.23
C GLN A 84 -1.27 13.08 -8.51
N SER A 85 -1.45 13.43 -9.77
CA SER A 85 -2.41 14.44 -10.19
C SER A 85 -3.85 14.04 -9.84
N MET A 86 -4.21 12.77 -10.09
CA MET A 86 -5.55 12.28 -9.77
C MET A 86 -5.78 12.15 -8.28
N VAL A 87 -4.78 11.74 -7.50
CA VAL A 87 -4.86 11.71 -6.04
C VAL A 87 -5.12 13.11 -5.51
N GLN A 88 -4.36 14.09 -5.99
CA GLN A 88 -4.54 15.49 -5.60
C GLN A 88 -5.95 15.99 -5.88
N ARG A 89 -6.48 15.71 -7.05
CA ARG A 89 -7.81 16.14 -7.46
C ARG A 89 -8.92 15.42 -6.70
N THR A 90 -8.78 14.12 -6.53
CA THR A 90 -9.79 13.31 -5.83
C THR A 90 -9.95 13.74 -4.39
N LEU A 91 -8.86 14.07 -3.71
CA LEU A 91 -8.86 14.50 -2.32
C LEU A 91 -8.94 16.01 -2.15
N ASN A 92 -8.98 16.75 -3.25
CA ASN A 92 -9.04 18.22 -3.24
C ASN A 92 -7.89 18.84 -2.44
N LEU A 93 -6.67 18.37 -2.72
CA LEU A 93 -5.47 18.85 -2.04
C LEU A 93 -4.88 20.04 -2.79
N ALA A 94 -4.29 20.98 -2.06
CA ALA A 94 -3.58 22.12 -2.66
C ALA A 94 -2.34 21.69 -3.42
N GLN A 95 -1.69 20.60 -2.98
CA GLN A 95 -0.51 20.01 -3.61
C GLN A 95 -0.59 18.49 -3.54
N PRO A 96 0.13 17.77 -4.43
CA PRO A 96 0.18 16.30 -4.33
C PRO A 96 0.75 15.88 -2.97
N PRO A 97 0.32 14.73 -2.42
CA PRO A 97 0.90 14.21 -1.18
C PRO A 97 2.41 14.04 -1.30
N ARG A 98 3.13 14.36 -0.25
CA ARG A 98 4.58 14.21 -0.18
C ARG A 98 4.97 13.54 1.13
N PRO A 99 6.04 12.73 1.16
CA PRO A 99 6.85 12.30 0.02
C PRO A 99 6.09 11.38 -0.94
N ASP A 100 6.77 10.97 -2.03
CA ASP A 100 6.17 10.09 -3.05
C ASP A 100 5.57 8.82 -2.47
N ASP A 101 6.19 8.24 -1.46
CA ASP A 101 5.70 7.04 -0.78
C ASP A 101 4.32 7.26 -0.14
N ALA A 102 4.06 8.47 0.36
CA ALA A 102 2.75 8.81 0.90
C ALA A 102 1.70 8.85 -0.21
N ALA A 103 2.06 9.40 -1.37
CA ALA A 103 1.16 9.41 -2.53
C ALA A 103 0.84 7.98 -3.00
N ASP A 104 1.83 7.09 -3.02
CA ASP A 104 1.65 5.69 -3.37
C ASP A 104 0.69 5.01 -2.39
N GLY A 105 0.86 5.21 -1.10
CA GLY A 105 -0.01 4.66 -0.07
C GLY A 105 -1.46 5.15 -0.20
N VAL A 106 -1.64 6.44 -0.46
CA VAL A 106 -2.97 7.01 -0.68
C VAL A 106 -3.63 6.42 -1.93
N ALA A 107 -2.86 6.20 -3.00
CA ALA A 107 -3.38 5.58 -4.22
C ALA A 107 -3.91 4.16 -3.96
N VAL A 108 -3.19 3.36 -3.18
CA VAL A 108 -3.64 2.02 -2.78
C VAL A 108 -4.93 2.10 -1.98
N ALA A 109 -5.02 3.03 -1.04
CA ALA A 109 -6.23 3.22 -0.24
C ALA A 109 -7.43 3.62 -1.10
N LEU A 110 -7.25 4.52 -2.06
CA LEU A 110 -8.31 4.91 -2.98
C LEU A 110 -8.77 3.74 -3.85
N CYS A 111 -7.83 2.93 -4.32
CA CYS A 111 -8.14 1.70 -5.07
C CYS A 111 -9.00 0.77 -4.21
N HIS A 112 -8.64 0.58 -2.96
CA HIS A 112 -9.38 -0.28 -2.05
C HIS A 112 -10.80 0.25 -1.80
N LEU A 113 -10.93 1.53 -1.54
CA LEU A 113 -12.25 2.14 -1.31
C LEU A 113 -13.17 1.99 -2.52
N GLN A 114 -12.64 2.18 -3.73
CA GLN A 114 -13.42 1.95 -4.94
C GLN A 114 -13.83 0.49 -5.11
N SER A 115 -12.92 -0.43 -4.84
CA SER A 115 -13.17 -1.87 -5.00
C SER A 115 -14.21 -2.37 -4.01
N THR A 116 -14.24 -1.84 -2.79
CA THR A 116 -15.18 -2.27 -1.76
C THR A 116 -16.55 -1.63 -1.89
N ARG A 117 -16.68 -0.50 -2.61
CA ARG A 117 -17.98 0.16 -2.81
C ARG A 117 -19.01 -0.73 -3.48
N PHE A 118 -18.57 -1.65 -4.33
CA PHE A 118 -19.46 -2.58 -5.02
C PHE A 118 -19.89 -3.77 -4.17
N LEU A 119 -19.26 -3.97 -3.01
CA LEU A 119 -19.58 -5.06 -2.09
C LEU A 119 -20.58 -4.63 -1.01
N ILE A 120 -20.88 -3.35 -0.92
CA ILE A 120 -21.85 -2.80 0.02
C ILE A 120 -23.20 -2.68 -0.68
N PRO A 121 -24.22 -3.36 -0.21
CA PRO A 121 -25.55 -3.30 -0.81
C PRO A 121 -26.14 -1.90 -0.77
#